data_2a27c2a7ccb4f3c0dcc15b07317e4d4d
#
_entry.id   2a27c2a7ccb4f3c0dcc15b07317e4d4d
#
_cell.length_a   1.000
_cell.length_b   1.000
_cell.length_c   1.000
_cell.angle_alpha   90.00
_cell.angle_beta   90.00
_cell.angle_gamma   90.00
#
_symmetry.space_group_name_H-M   'P 1'
#
loop_
_entity.id
_entity.type
_entity.pdbx_description
1 polymer ?
#
loop_
_entity_poly.entity_id
_entity_poly.type
_entity_poly.pdbx_seq_one_letter_code
_entity_poly.pdbx_strand_id
1 'polypeptide(L)'
;MNLMVDTSVWSLALRRSPPSDAPEVHMLKTCLGRGDLIVTTGLILQELLQGFQGPTARKKIIRDFSLLPVITPDIEDHIEAAQLRNRCRRKGVQVGTIDALIARLCIGDDLSLLTTDRDFLAMSRHCPLVVLDVNTA
;
A
#
# COMPACT_ATOMS: atom_id res chain seq x y z
N MET A 1 -12.64 9.35 1.14
CA MET A 1 -12.09 8.11 0.57
C MET A 1 -11.18 7.46 1.60
N ASN A 2 -11.21 6.16 1.71
CA ASN A 2 -10.38 5.40 2.65
C ASN A 2 -9.32 4.64 1.86
N LEU A 3 -8.05 4.91 2.13
CA LEU A 3 -6.93 4.45 1.34
C LEU A 3 -5.91 3.69 2.17
N MET A 4 -5.36 2.63 1.56
CA MET A 4 -4.06 2.08 1.91
C MET A 4 -3.07 2.55 0.84
N VAL A 5 -1.92 3.06 1.24
CA VAL A 5 -0.88 3.53 0.32
C VAL A 5 0.29 2.55 0.38
N ASP A 6 0.59 1.95 -0.76
CA ASP A 6 1.66 0.95 -0.89
C ASP A 6 3.04 1.59 -0.72
N THR A 7 4.00 0.79 -0.31
CA THR A 7 5.41 1.19 -0.17
C THR A 7 5.95 1.85 -1.44
N SER A 8 5.54 1.37 -2.61
CA SER A 8 6.00 1.93 -3.90
C SER A 8 5.68 3.42 -4.03
N VAL A 9 4.51 3.85 -3.55
CA VAL A 9 4.11 5.26 -3.61
C VAL A 9 4.79 6.08 -2.53
N TRP A 10 4.84 5.56 -1.29
CA TRP A 10 5.54 6.24 -0.21
C TRP A 10 7.02 6.46 -0.54
N SER A 11 7.68 5.46 -1.14
CA SER A 11 9.09 5.55 -1.53
C SER A 11 9.33 6.69 -2.52
N LEU A 12 8.44 6.86 -3.49
CA LEU A 12 8.51 7.96 -4.44
C LEU A 12 8.23 9.30 -3.76
N ALA A 13 7.22 9.36 -2.89
CA ALA A 13 6.83 10.58 -2.21
C ALA A 13 7.91 11.10 -1.25
N LEU A 14 8.68 10.20 -0.65
CA LEU A 14 9.74 10.55 0.30
C LEU A 14 11.07 10.87 -0.38
N ARG A 15 11.20 10.58 -1.67
CA ARG A 15 12.41 10.90 -2.43
C ARG A 15 12.53 12.41 -2.65
N ARG A 16 13.68 12.98 -2.30
CA ARG A 16 13.90 14.42 -2.36
C ARG A 16 14.64 14.91 -3.60
N SER A 17 15.53 14.08 -4.16
CA SER A 17 16.39 14.50 -5.26
C SER A 17 16.64 13.35 -6.23
N PRO A 18 16.05 13.43 -7.44
CA PRO A 18 15.03 14.38 -7.86
C PRO A 18 13.68 14.04 -7.22
N PRO A 19 12.82 15.04 -6.95
CA PRO A 19 11.46 14.76 -6.48
C PRO A 19 10.66 14.04 -7.57
N SER A 20 9.75 13.16 -7.15
CA SER A 20 8.91 12.41 -8.09
C SER A 20 7.70 13.24 -8.52
N ASP A 21 7.39 13.20 -9.83
CA ASP A 21 6.17 13.77 -10.40
C ASP A 21 5.15 12.70 -10.80
N ALA A 22 5.30 11.48 -10.27
CA ALA A 22 4.40 10.39 -10.57
C ALA A 22 2.93 10.74 -10.22
N PRO A 23 1.95 10.34 -11.06
CA PRO A 23 0.54 10.61 -10.77
C PRO A 23 0.09 10.09 -9.42
N GLU A 24 0.61 8.95 -8.97
CA GLU A 24 0.29 8.34 -7.68
C GLU A 24 0.75 9.22 -6.52
N VAL A 25 1.90 9.90 -6.65
CA VAL A 25 2.39 10.84 -5.64
C VAL A 25 1.49 12.07 -5.59
N HIS A 26 1.07 12.59 -6.72
CA HIS A 26 0.11 13.70 -6.79
C HIS A 26 -1.22 13.31 -6.15
N MET A 27 -1.70 12.10 -6.40
CA MET A 27 -2.93 11.59 -5.80
C MET A 27 -2.79 11.51 -4.28
N LEU A 28 -1.67 11.02 -3.78
CA LEU A 28 -1.42 10.96 -2.33
C LEU A 28 -1.49 12.35 -1.70
N LYS A 29 -0.84 13.32 -2.31
CA LYS A 29 -0.86 14.71 -1.83
C LYS A 29 -2.27 15.29 -1.83
N THR A 30 -3.03 15.00 -2.88
CA THR A 30 -4.43 15.43 -3.00
C THR A 30 -5.29 14.84 -1.88
N CYS A 31 -5.14 13.54 -1.63
CA CYS A 31 -5.91 12.85 -0.59
C CYS A 31 -5.56 13.37 0.81
N LEU A 32 -4.27 13.60 1.08
CA LEU A 32 -3.82 14.18 2.35
C LEU A 32 -4.39 15.59 2.54
N GLY A 33 -4.33 16.42 1.50
CA GLY A 33 -4.84 17.79 1.56
C GLY A 33 -6.35 17.86 1.73
N ARG A 34 -7.09 16.88 1.26
CA ARG A 34 -8.55 16.76 1.34
C ARG A 34 -9.02 16.19 2.67
N GLY A 35 -8.11 15.64 3.49
CA GLY A 35 -8.45 15.00 4.74
C GLY A 35 -9.02 13.60 4.60
N ASP A 36 -8.73 12.92 3.49
CA ASP A 36 -9.11 11.51 3.31
C ASP A 36 -8.41 10.64 4.36
N LEU A 37 -9.04 9.51 4.72
CA LEU A 37 -8.44 8.56 5.65
C LEU A 37 -7.34 7.78 4.95
N ILE A 38 -6.11 7.92 5.43
CA ILE A 38 -4.95 7.17 4.96
C ILE A 38 -4.56 6.20 6.08
N VAL A 39 -4.60 4.91 5.75
CA VAL A 39 -4.31 3.84 6.70
C VAL A 39 -3.03 3.14 6.28
N THR A 40 -2.26 2.65 7.23
CA THR A 40 -1.06 1.88 6.96
C THR A 40 -1.01 0.60 7.80
N THR A 41 0.05 -0.16 7.63
CA THR A 41 0.31 -1.38 8.40
C THR A 41 1.81 -1.46 8.70
N GLY A 42 2.15 -2.19 9.73
CA GLY A 42 3.57 -2.37 10.12
C GLY A 42 4.44 -2.94 9.01
N LEU A 43 3.87 -3.73 8.10
CA LEU A 43 4.60 -4.26 6.95
C LEU A 43 5.12 -3.14 6.03
N ILE A 44 4.29 -2.15 5.75
CA ILE A 44 4.66 -1.02 4.90
C ILE A 44 5.73 -0.17 5.60
N LEU A 45 5.54 0.12 6.88
CA LEU A 45 6.54 0.84 7.65
C LEU A 45 7.88 0.13 7.64
N GLN A 46 7.88 -1.19 7.83
CA GLN A 46 9.10 -2.00 7.81
C GLN A 46 9.81 -1.90 6.46
N GLU A 47 9.08 -2.04 5.36
CA GLU A 47 9.66 -1.95 4.02
C GLU A 47 10.28 -0.57 3.77
N LEU A 48 9.62 0.49 4.20
CA LEU A 48 10.16 1.84 4.07
C LEU A 48 11.44 2.04 4.87
N LEU A 49 11.47 1.56 6.10
CA LEU A 49 12.65 1.68 6.96
C LEU A 49 13.81 0.84 6.46
N GLN A 50 13.54 -0.24 5.74
CA GLN A 50 14.58 -1.02 5.07
C GLN A 50 15.14 -0.31 3.85
N GLY A 51 14.34 0.51 3.17
CA GLY A 51 14.75 1.27 1.98
C GLY A 51 15.38 2.62 2.29
N PHE A 52 15.06 3.23 3.41
CA PHE A 52 15.57 4.55 3.82
C PHE A 52 16.36 4.40 5.12
N GLN A 53 17.63 4.07 5.02
CA GLN A 53 18.46 3.65 6.15
C GLN A 53 19.12 4.81 6.91
N GLY A 54 19.16 6.02 6.34
CA GLY A 54 19.78 7.17 6.98
C GLY A 54 19.04 7.59 8.25
N PRO A 55 19.75 8.07 9.30
CA PRO A 55 19.13 8.40 10.57
C PRO A 55 18.09 9.51 10.48
N THR A 56 18.31 10.51 9.63
CA THR A 56 17.36 11.61 9.43
C THR A 56 16.07 11.13 8.76
N ALA A 57 16.20 10.33 7.70
CA ALA A 57 15.06 9.75 7.00
C ALA A 57 14.28 8.82 7.92
N ARG A 58 14.98 7.99 8.68
CA ARG A 58 14.38 7.07 9.64
C ARG A 58 13.50 7.79 10.67
N LYS A 59 14.04 8.83 11.29
CA LYS A 59 13.31 9.62 12.30
C LYS A 59 12.05 10.25 11.70
N LYS A 60 12.18 10.83 10.51
CA LYS A 60 11.06 11.46 9.82
C LYS A 60 9.95 10.47 9.51
N ILE A 61 10.30 9.31 8.96
CA ILE A 61 9.33 8.26 8.62
C ILE A 61 8.59 7.79 9.86
N ILE A 62 9.31 7.47 10.94
CA ILE A 62 8.69 7.01 12.19
C ILE A 62 7.74 8.07 12.74
N ARG A 63 8.16 9.34 12.75
CA ARG A 63 7.33 10.44 13.21
C ARG A 63 6.06 10.60 12.39
N ASP A 64 6.19 10.61 11.06
CA ASP A 64 5.06 10.85 10.16
C ASP A 64 4.09 9.67 10.21
N PHE A 65 4.59 8.45 10.27
CA PHE A 65 3.75 7.25 10.32
C PHE A 65 3.06 7.07 11.67
N SER A 66 3.59 7.67 12.75
CA SER A 66 2.93 7.64 14.06
C SER A 66 1.59 8.37 14.05
N LEU A 67 1.35 9.22 13.05
CA LEU A 67 0.11 9.99 12.90
C LEU A 67 -0.95 9.23 12.09
N LEU A 68 -0.60 8.10 11.47
CA LEU A 68 -1.52 7.34 10.64
C LEU A 68 -2.17 6.21 11.43
N PRO A 69 -3.46 5.93 11.18
CA PRO A 69 -4.07 4.71 11.69
C PRO A 69 -3.34 3.48 11.16
N VAL A 70 -3.12 2.50 12.02
CA VAL A 70 -2.38 1.28 11.69
C VAL A 70 -3.31 0.08 11.82
N ILE A 71 -3.37 -0.75 10.76
CA ILE A 71 -4.05 -2.04 10.80
C ILE A 71 -3.02 -3.11 11.11
N THR A 72 -3.32 -3.93 12.13
CA THR A 72 -2.51 -5.09 12.48
C THR A 72 -3.23 -6.35 12.03
N PRO A 73 -2.64 -7.16 11.13
CA PRO A 73 -3.28 -8.40 10.68
C PRO A 73 -3.43 -9.39 11.83
N ASP A 74 -4.58 -10.07 11.86
CA ASP A 74 -4.81 -11.18 12.78
C ASP A 74 -4.63 -12.52 12.06
N ILE A 75 -4.88 -13.62 12.78
CA ILE A 75 -4.71 -14.96 12.20
C ILE A 75 -5.65 -15.18 11.02
N GLU A 76 -6.89 -14.69 11.10
CA GLU A 76 -7.84 -14.83 9.99
C GLU A 76 -7.36 -14.11 8.74
N ASP A 77 -6.76 -12.95 8.89
CA ASP A 77 -6.18 -12.21 7.76
C ASP A 77 -5.09 -13.03 7.07
N HIS A 78 -4.25 -13.72 7.83
CA HIS A 78 -3.20 -14.57 7.26
C HIS A 78 -3.78 -15.77 6.52
N ILE A 79 -4.81 -16.40 7.06
CA ILE A 79 -5.50 -17.53 6.42
C ILE A 79 -6.11 -17.09 5.10
N GLU A 80 -6.83 -15.98 5.10
CA GLU A 80 -7.48 -15.45 3.90
C GLU A 80 -6.46 -14.97 2.87
N ALA A 81 -5.34 -14.38 3.30
CA ALA A 81 -4.27 -13.98 2.40
C ALA A 81 -3.65 -15.18 1.69
N ALA A 82 -3.46 -16.29 2.40
CA ALA A 82 -2.97 -17.53 1.80
C ALA A 82 -3.93 -18.06 0.73
N GLN A 83 -5.23 -18.05 1.01
CA GLN A 83 -6.25 -18.47 0.05
C GLN A 83 -6.28 -17.57 -1.18
N LEU A 84 -6.16 -16.27 -0.97
CA LEU A 84 -6.12 -15.28 -2.05
C LEU A 84 -4.92 -15.50 -2.97
N ARG A 85 -3.75 -15.69 -2.38
CA ARG A 85 -2.51 -15.97 -3.12
C ARG A 85 -2.66 -17.23 -3.96
N ASN A 86 -3.19 -18.30 -3.38
CA ASN A 86 -3.37 -19.58 -4.06
C ASN A 86 -4.38 -19.46 -5.20
N ARG A 87 -5.46 -18.69 -5.01
CA ARG A 87 -6.45 -18.44 -6.06
C ARG A 87 -5.83 -17.70 -7.25
N CYS A 88 -5.04 -16.67 -6.99
CA CYS A 88 -4.35 -15.93 -8.04
C CYS A 88 -3.35 -16.82 -8.78
N ARG A 89 -2.62 -17.65 -8.04
CA ARG A 89 -1.64 -18.56 -8.63
C ARG A 89 -2.30 -19.55 -9.58
N ARG A 90 -3.48 -20.08 -9.24
CA ARG A 90 -4.24 -20.97 -10.12
C ARG A 90 -4.69 -20.27 -11.41
N LYS A 91 -4.79 -18.95 -11.40
CA LYS A 91 -5.11 -18.12 -12.56
C LYS A 91 -3.88 -17.61 -13.29
N GLY A 92 -2.69 -18.10 -12.94
CA GLY A 92 -1.45 -17.69 -13.57
C GLY A 92 -0.87 -16.37 -13.07
N VAL A 93 -1.38 -15.82 -11.97
CA VAL A 93 -0.89 -14.57 -11.41
C VAL A 93 0.03 -14.86 -10.24
N GLN A 94 1.28 -14.39 -10.35
CA GLN A 94 2.28 -14.50 -9.29
C GLN A 94 2.06 -13.38 -8.28
N VAL A 95 1.87 -13.77 -7.00
CA VAL A 95 1.64 -12.82 -5.91
C VAL A 95 2.58 -13.18 -4.77
N GLY A 96 3.32 -12.19 -4.26
CA GLY A 96 4.16 -12.38 -3.09
C GLY A 96 3.34 -12.51 -1.81
N THR A 97 3.95 -13.10 -0.79
CA THR A 97 3.30 -13.34 0.51
C THR A 97 2.84 -12.03 1.15
N ILE A 98 3.70 -11.01 1.14
CA ILE A 98 3.39 -9.70 1.74
C ILE A 98 2.30 -8.99 0.94
N ASP A 99 2.37 -9.04 -0.39
CA ASP A 99 1.37 -8.39 -1.26
C ASP A 99 -0.01 -9.01 -1.08
N ALA A 100 -0.08 -10.34 -0.93
CA ALA A 100 -1.34 -11.03 -0.65
C ALA A 100 -1.95 -10.55 0.67
N LEU A 101 -1.12 -10.35 1.69
CA LEU A 101 -1.59 -9.88 2.99
C LEU A 101 -2.07 -8.43 2.90
N ILE A 102 -1.35 -7.56 2.21
CA ILE A 102 -1.78 -6.16 1.99
C ILE A 102 -3.11 -6.14 1.26
N ALA A 103 -3.26 -6.94 0.20
CA ALA A 103 -4.52 -7.02 -0.53
C ALA A 103 -5.65 -7.50 0.37
N ARG A 104 -5.42 -8.51 1.19
CA ARG A 104 -6.41 -8.99 2.14
C ARG A 104 -6.86 -7.89 3.11
N LEU A 105 -5.91 -7.11 3.64
CA LEU A 105 -6.23 -6.02 4.56
C LEU A 105 -7.11 -4.96 3.88
N CYS A 106 -6.80 -4.62 2.63
CA CYS A 106 -7.61 -3.67 1.86
C CYS A 106 -9.03 -4.21 1.62
N ILE A 107 -9.15 -5.47 1.24
CA ILE A 107 -10.45 -6.10 1.00
C ILE A 107 -11.25 -6.17 2.29
N GLY A 108 -10.63 -6.59 3.38
CA GLY A 108 -11.28 -6.76 4.67
C GLY A 108 -11.82 -5.47 5.28
N ASP A 109 -11.09 -4.38 5.11
CA ASP A 109 -11.44 -3.07 5.68
C ASP A 109 -11.99 -2.09 4.65
N ASP A 110 -12.32 -2.58 3.46
CA ASP A 110 -12.92 -1.80 2.38
C ASP A 110 -12.09 -0.56 2.04
N LEU A 111 -10.78 -0.77 1.85
CA LEU A 111 -9.84 0.27 1.48
C LEU A 111 -9.50 0.17 0.01
N SER A 112 -9.38 1.32 -0.67
CA SER A 112 -8.77 1.37 -1.99
C SER A 112 -7.26 1.39 -1.84
N LEU A 113 -6.55 0.68 -2.70
CA LEU A 113 -5.09 0.62 -2.68
C LEU A 113 -4.51 1.60 -3.70
N LEU A 114 -3.64 2.49 -3.24
CA LEU A 114 -2.85 3.37 -4.10
C LEU A 114 -1.45 2.76 -4.24
N THR A 115 -1.09 2.36 -5.47
CA THR A 115 0.15 1.65 -5.76
C THR A 115 0.64 1.96 -7.18
N THR A 116 1.95 1.85 -7.39
CA THR A 116 2.55 1.85 -8.73
C THR A 116 2.85 0.43 -9.23
N ASP A 117 2.63 -0.57 -8.40
CA ASP A 117 2.97 -1.97 -8.71
C ASP A 117 1.83 -2.62 -9.49
N ARG A 118 2.13 -3.00 -10.74
CA ARG A 118 1.17 -3.64 -11.64
C ARG A 118 0.72 -5.03 -11.17
N ASP A 119 1.47 -5.66 -10.28
CA ASP A 119 1.07 -6.95 -9.74
C ASP A 119 -0.24 -6.86 -8.96
N PHE A 120 -0.46 -5.77 -8.24
CA PHE A 120 -1.74 -5.54 -7.58
C PHE A 120 -2.89 -5.35 -8.57
N LEU A 121 -2.64 -4.69 -9.69
CA LEU A 121 -3.66 -4.53 -10.72
C LEU A 121 -4.02 -5.88 -11.34
N ALA A 122 -3.03 -6.72 -11.63
CA ALA A 122 -3.27 -8.08 -12.11
C ALA A 122 -4.07 -8.90 -11.09
N MET A 123 -3.72 -8.79 -9.81
CA MET A 123 -4.42 -9.46 -8.72
C MET A 123 -5.88 -9.02 -8.64
N SER A 124 -6.16 -7.75 -8.85
CA SER A 124 -7.51 -7.18 -8.75
C SER A 124 -8.50 -7.75 -9.76
N ARG A 125 -8.02 -8.41 -10.80
CA ARG A 125 -8.88 -9.10 -11.79
C ARG A 125 -9.44 -10.42 -11.25
N HIS A 126 -8.91 -10.93 -10.15
CA HIS A 126 -9.27 -12.24 -9.60
C HIS A 126 -9.77 -12.17 -8.15
N CYS A 127 -9.95 -10.98 -7.61
CA CYS A 127 -10.44 -10.77 -6.25
C CYS A 127 -11.07 -9.37 -6.13
N PRO A 128 -11.81 -9.08 -5.05
CA PRO A 128 -12.47 -7.77 -4.89
C PRO A 128 -11.54 -6.65 -4.39
N LEU A 129 -10.25 -6.72 -4.66
CA LEU A 129 -9.32 -5.63 -4.40
C LEU A 129 -9.62 -4.45 -5.32
N VAL A 130 -9.76 -3.26 -4.74
CA VAL A 130 -9.93 -2.02 -5.49
C VAL A 130 -8.57 -1.31 -5.56
N VAL A 131 -8.00 -1.23 -6.76
CA VAL A 131 -6.81 -0.44 -7.02
C VAL A 131 -7.25 0.92 -7.54
N LEU A 132 -6.81 1.99 -6.88
CA LEU A 132 -7.21 3.35 -7.25
C LEU A 132 -6.62 3.72 -8.61
N ASP A 133 -7.50 4.12 -9.54
CA ASP A 133 -7.07 4.58 -10.86
C ASP A 133 -6.79 6.09 -10.79
N VAL A 134 -5.52 6.45 -10.85
CA VAL A 134 -5.07 7.83 -10.75
C VAL A 134 -5.34 8.65 -12.01
N ASN A 135 -5.65 8.00 -13.13
CA ASN A 135 -5.89 8.67 -14.41
C ASN A 135 -7.35 9.15 -14.56
N THR A 136 -8.25 8.64 -13.72
CA THR A 136 -9.68 9.01 -13.75
C THR A 136 -10.10 9.92 -12.60
N ALA A 137 -9.20 10.18 -11.67
CA ALA A 137 -9.50 10.97 -10.48
C ALA A 137 -9.28 12.46 -10.68
#